data_f3a3f0408b300e945174c3092866f3b8
#
_entry.id   f3a3f0408b300e945174c3092866f3b8
#
_cell.length_a   1.000
_cell.length_b   1.000
_cell.length_c   1.000
_cell.angle_alpha   90.00
_cell.angle_beta   90.00
_cell.angle_gamma   90.00
#
_symmetry.space_group_name_H-M   'P 1'
#
loop_
_entity.id
_entity.type
_entity.pdbx_description
1 polymer ?
#
loop_
_entity_poly.entity_id
_entity_poly.type
_entity_poly.pdbx_seq_one_letter_code
_entity_poly.pdbx_strand_id
1 'polypeptide(L)'
;MKNKENNFAFIDSQNLNLGIQSLGWALDFKRFRKYLQEKYHVKTAYLFVGYIQENQDLYSSLQKAGYVLIFKPVFPNHDGEVKGNVDADLVLQVMIEYPNYDKAIIVTSDGDFYSLVKYLYDNKKLKFVMSPYVKTCSKLLKKSAKEKIVFMANLREKLEYK
;
A
#
# COMPACT_ATOMS: atom_id res chain seq x y z
N MET A 1 9.42 -5.72 29.52
CA MET A 1 9.67 -5.29 28.12
C MET A 1 8.37 -5.25 27.36
N LYS A 2 8.02 -4.11 26.78
CA LYS A 2 6.89 -4.04 25.86
C LYS A 2 7.29 -4.74 24.56
N ASN A 3 6.55 -5.78 24.18
CA ASN A 3 6.73 -6.38 22.87
C ASN A 3 6.34 -5.35 21.80
N LYS A 4 7.21 -5.18 20.82
CA LYS A 4 6.90 -4.32 19.67
C LYS A 4 5.77 -4.92 18.86
N GLU A 5 4.89 -4.08 18.33
CA GLU A 5 3.85 -4.51 17.41
C GLU A 5 4.46 -5.26 16.21
N ASN A 6 3.76 -6.27 15.74
CA ASN A 6 4.08 -6.96 14.51
C ASN A 6 3.04 -6.50 13.47
N ASN A 7 3.35 -5.44 12.76
CA ASN A 7 2.43 -4.86 11.79
C ASN A 7 2.76 -5.30 10.37
N PHE A 8 1.72 -5.40 9.54
CA PHE A 8 1.88 -5.68 8.12
C PHE A 8 1.37 -4.49 7.32
N ALA A 9 2.00 -4.22 6.19
CA ALA A 9 1.55 -3.21 5.24
C ALA A 9 1.06 -3.88 3.96
N PHE A 10 -0.03 -3.37 3.40
CA PHE A 10 -0.65 -3.86 2.18
C PHE A 10 -0.74 -2.66 1.22
N ILE A 11 0.04 -2.70 0.16
CA ILE A 11 0.33 -1.53 -0.68
C ILE A 11 -0.22 -1.72 -2.08
N ASP A 12 -1.16 -0.86 -2.45
CA ASP A 12 -1.65 -0.73 -3.81
C ASP A 12 -0.60 0.06 -4.61
N SER A 13 0.29 -0.65 -5.28
CA SER A 13 1.48 -0.09 -5.90
C SER A 13 1.16 0.96 -6.97
N GLN A 14 0.22 0.67 -7.86
CA GLN A 14 -0.12 1.60 -8.94
C GLN A 14 -0.74 2.89 -8.38
N ASN A 15 -1.68 2.76 -7.48
CA ASN A 15 -2.33 3.92 -6.85
C ASN A 15 -1.31 4.79 -6.11
N LEU A 16 -0.41 4.16 -5.35
CA LEU A 16 0.65 4.85 -4.63
C LEU A 16 1.58 5.60 -5.59
N ASN A 17 2.08 4.91 -6.61
CA ASN A 17 3.03 5.48 -7.56
C ASN A 17 2.42 6.66 -8.33
N LEU A 18 1.22 6.50 -8.85
CA LEU A 18 0.52 7.56 -9.57
C LEU A 18 0.21 8.75 -8.66
N GLY A 19 -0.19 8.48 -7.41
CA GLY A 19 -0.49 9.52 -6.44
C GLY A 19 0.74 10.37 -6.10
N ILE A 20 1.88 9.74 -5.89
CA ILE A 20 3.14 10.45 -5.60
C ILE A 20 3.61 11.23 -6.83
N GLN A 21 3.53 10.63 -8.03
CA GLN A 21 3.90 11.33 -9.26
C GLN A 21 3.04 12.59 -9.49
N SER A 22 1.78 12.54 -9.13
CA SER A 22 0.89 13.71 -9.23
C SER A 22 1.33 14.86 -8.33
N LEU A 23 2.12 14.58 -7.29
CA LEU A 23 2.71 15.60 -6.40
C LEU A 23 4.02 16.15 -6.93
N GLY A 24 4.50 15.67 -8.07
CA GLY A 24 5.71 16.17 -8.71
C GLY A 24 7.01 15.52 -8.26
N TRP A 25 6.94 14.35 -7.61
CA TRP A 25 8.15 13.62 -7.20
C TRP A 25 7.98 12.12 -7.39
N ALA A 26 9.06 11.39 -7.25
CA ALA A 26 9.09 9.94 -7.39
C ALA A 26 9.44 9.29 -6.06
N LEU A 27 8.71 8.22 -5.72
CA LEU A 27 8.93 7.49 -4.47
C LEU A 27 10.15 6.58 -4.59
N ASP A 28 11.02 6.65 -3.58
CA ASP A 28 12.06 5.65 -3.39
C ASP A 28 11.47 4.50 -2.55
N PHE A 29 11.16 3.39 -3.19
CA PHE A 29 10.52 2.25 -2.53
C PHE A 29 11.42 1.62 -1.46
N LYS A 30 12.73 1.65 -1.63
CA LYS A 30 13.67 1.14 -0.62
C LYS A 30 13.61 1.99 0.65
N ARG A 31 13.59 3.32 0.51
CA ARG A 31 13.43 4.24 1.64
C ARG A 31 12.08 4.07 2.32
N PHE A 32 11.04 3.88 1.53
CA PHE A 32 9.69 3.67 2.05
C PHE A 32 9.61 2.40 2.88
N ARG A 33 10.19 1.31 2.38
CA ARG A 33 10.21 0.04 3.13
C ARG A 33 10.90 0.19 4.48
N LYS A 34 12.04 0.85 4.48
CA LYS A 34 12.81 1.12 5.70
C LYS A 34 12.02 2.01 6.67
N TYR A 35 11.39 3.05 6.15
CA TYR A 35 10.55 3.97 6.93
C TYR A 35 9.41 3.23 7.64
N LEU A 36 8.71 2.36 6.92
CA LEU A 36 7.63 1.55 7.50
C LEU A 36 8.14 0.64 8.61
N GLN A 37 9.29 0.02 8.41
CA GLN A 37 9.89 -0.88 9.39
C GLN A 37 10.32 -0.14 10.65
N GLU A 38 11.05 0.95 10.50
CA GLU A 38 11.63 1.67 11.64
C GLU A 38 10.58 2.44 12.45
N LYS A 39 9.65 3.11 11.76
CA LYS A 39 8.67 3.97 12.44
C LYS A 39 7.44 3.21 12.94
N TYR A 40 6.97 2.24 12.19
CA TYR A 40 5.70 1.58 12.48
C TYR A 40 5.81 0.07 12.73
N HIS A 41 7.02 -0.45 12.86
CA HIS A 41 7.28 -1.87 13.15
C HIS A 41 6.62 -2.80 12.12
N VAL A 42 6.68 -2.41 10.83
CA VAL A 42 6.16 -3.22 9.74
C VAL A 42 7.17 -4.33 9.43
N LYS A 43 6.82 -5.55 9.78
CA LYS A 43 7.68 -6.71 9.53
C LYS A 43 7.50 -7.28 8.14
N THR A 44 6.28 -7.24 7.60
CA THR A 44 5.98 -7.72 6.25
C THR A 44 5.24 -6.63 5.49
N ALA A 45 5.74 -6.30 4.31
CA ALA A 45 5.12 -5.33 3.41
C ALA A 45 4.79 -6.02 2.09
N TYR A 46 3.50 -6.18 1.82
CA TYR A 46 3.00 -6.74 0.55
C TYR A 46 2.81 -5.63 -0.46
N LEU A 47 3.34 -5.82 -1.64
CA LEU A 47 3.22 -4.88 -2.75
C LEU A 47 2.44 -5.56 -3.87
N PHE A 48 1.25 -5.05 -4.16
CA PHE A 48 0.35 -5.61 -5.16
C PHE A 48 0.60 -4.91 -6.49
N VAL A 49 1.03 -5.67 -7.48
CA VAL A 49 1.46 -5.14 -8.78
C VAL A 49 0.84 -5.92 -9.95
N GLY A 50 0.46 -5.19 -11.00
CA GLY A 50 0.17 -5.81 -12.28
C GLY A 50 1.49 -6.32 -12.90
N TYR A 51 1.51 -7.58 -13.31
CA TYR A 51 2.72 -8.18 -13.84
C TYR A 51 3.01 -7.71 -15.26
N ILE A 52 4.21 -7.17 -15.47
CA ILE A 52 4.73 -6.77 -16.78
C ILE A 52 6.08 -7.46 -16.95
N GLN A 53 6.20 -8.30 -17.96
CA GLN A 53 7.38 -9.15 -18.17
C GLN A 53 8.69 -8.34 -18.27
N GLU A 54 8.65 -7.17 -18.89
CA GLU A 54 9.82 -6.32 -19.10
C GLU A 54 10.37 -5.69 -17.82
N ASN A 55 9.63 -5.76 -16.72
CA ASN A 55 9.99 -5.11 -15.45
C ASN A 55 10.70 -6.04 -14.45
N GLN A 56 11.35 -7.12 -14.92
CA GLN A 56 12.01 -8.09 -14.04
C GLN A 56 13.05 -7.47 -13.11
N ASP A 57 13.86 -6.55 -13.62
CA ASP A 57 14.90 -5.89 -12.81
C ASP A 57 14.28 -5.04 -11.69
N LEU A 58 13.16 -4.36 -11.99
CA LEU A 58 12.41 -3.61 -10.99
C LEU A 58 11.90 -4.55 -9.90
N TYR A 59 11.29 -5.68 -10.29
CA TYR A 59 10.74 -6.63 -9.32
C TYR A 59 11.82 -7.23 -8.43
N SER A 60 12.98 -7.58 -9.00
CA SER A 60 14.13 -8.06 -8.21
C SER A 60 14.61 -7.01 -7.21
N SER A 61 14.66 -5.76 -7.63
CA SER A 61 15.04 -4.63 -6.77
C SER A 61 14.07 -4.46 -5.59
N LEU A 62 12.77 -4.55 -5.87
CA LEU A 62 11.74 -4.43 -4.82
C LEU A 62 11.80 -5.59 -3.82
N GLN A 63 12.03 -6.81 -4.30
CA GLN A 63 12.21 -7.98 -3.42
C GLN A 63 13.44 -7.82 -2.53
N LYS A 64 14.55 -7.34 -3.08
CA LYS A 64 15.78 -7.07 -2.32
C LYS A 64 15.57 -5.97 -1.27
N ALA A 65 14.68 -5.02 -1.55
CA ALA A 65 14.33 -3.97 -0.61
C ALA A 65 13.48 -4.49 0.56
N GLY A 66 12.93 -5.70 0.45
CA GLY A 66 12.18 -6.35 1.54
C GLY A 66 10.68 -6.43 1.32
N TYR A 67 10.19 -6.20 0.09
CA TYR A 67 8.77 -6.37 -0.22
C TYR A 67 8.46 -7.81 -0.63
N VAL A 68 7.27 -8.27 -0.26
CA VAL A 68 6.67 -9.47 -0.80
C VAL A 68 5.77 -9.03 -1.96
N LEU A 69 6.11 -9.43 -3.17
CA LEU A 69 5.35 -9.02 -4.36
C LEU A 69 4.21 -9.98 -4.61
N ILE A 70 3.01 -9.44 -4.79
CA ILE A 70 1.83 -10.20 -5.20
C ILE A 70 1.48 -9.70 -6.61
N PHE A 71 1.65 -10.57 -7.59
CA PHE A 71 1.41 -10.23 -8.98
C PHE A 71 0.00 -10.60 -9.41
N LYS A 72 -0.60 -9.72 -10.20
CA LYS A 72 -1.82 -10.03 -10.93
C LYS A 72 -1.48 -10.05 -12.43
N PRO A 73 -1.88 -11.09 -13.16
CA PRO A 73 -1.72 -11.10 -14.62
C PRO A 73 -2.46 -9.89 -15.22
N VAL A 74 -1.79 -9.23 -16.15
CA VAL A 74 -2.36 -8.10 -16.88
C VAL A 74 -2.68 -8.56 -18.28
N PHE A 75 -3.98 -8.53 -18.64
CA PHE A 75 -4.44 -8.95 -19.96
C PHE A 75 -4.99 -7.74 -20.73
N PRO A 76 -4.67 -7.61 -22.04
CA PRO A 76 -5.34 -6.59 -22.85
C PRO A 76 -6.83 -6.93 -22.96
N ASN A 77 -7.68 -5.92 -22.83
CA ASN A 77 -9.11 -6.08 -23.09
C ASN A 77 -9.38 -6.04 -24.60
N HIS A 78 -10.65 -6.11 -24.99
CA HIS A 78 -11.05 -6.09 -26.41
C HIS A 78 -10.60 -4.84 -27.17
N ASP A 79 -10.35 -3.76 -26.48
CA ASP A 79 -9.88 -2.47 -27.04
C ASP A 79 -8.35 -2.34 -27.02
N GLY A 80 -7.63 -3.39 -26.62
CA GLY A 80 -6.20 -3.36 -26.50
C GLY A 80 -5.67 -2.68 -25.22
N GLU A 81 -6.55 -2.23 -24.35
CA GLU A 81 -6.16 -1.65 -23.07
C GLU A 81 -5.72 -2.74 -22.09
N VAL A 82 -4.66 -2.43 -21.34
CA VAL A 82 -4.14 -3.34 -20.32
C VAL A 82 -4.76 -2.94 -18.98
N LYS A 83 -5.56 -3.85 -18.40
CA LYS A 83 -6.18 -3.63 -17.09
C LYS A 83 -5.64 -4.64 -16.08
N GLY A 84 -5.10 -4.13 -14.97
CA GLY A 84 -4.73 -4.93 -13.81
C GLY A 84 -5.33 -4.31 -12.55
N ASN A 85 -6.47 -4.85 -12.09
CA ASN A 85 -7.07 -4.43 -10.83
C ASN A 85 -6.67 -5.42 -9.74
N VAL A 86 -5.94 -4.93 -8.73
CA VAL A 86 -5.44 -5.76 -7.62
C VAL A 86 -6.31 -5.68 -6.36
N ASP A 87 -7.46 -4.98 -6.43
CA ASP A 87 -8.28 -4.69 -5.24
C ASP A 87 -8.73 -5.96 -4.53
N ALA A 88 -9.28 -6.93 -5.28
CA ALA A 88 -9.75 -8.19 -4.71
C ALA A 88 -8.60 -8.99 -4.07
N ASP A 89 -7.44 -9.01 -4.74
CA ASP A 89 -6.26 -9.72 -4.24
C ASP A 89 -5.72 -9.09 -2.97
N LEU A 90 -5.73 -7.76 -2.88
CA LEU A 90 -5.31 -7.04 -1.69
C LEU A 90 -6.22 -7.36 -0.51
N VAL A 91 -7.54 -7.25 -0.71
CA VAL A 91 -8.52 -7.56 0.34
C VAL A 91 -8.38 -9.00 0.80
N LEU A 92 -8.25 -9.94 -0.13
CA LEU A 92 -8.08 -11.35 0.20
C LEU A 92 -6.83 -11.59 1.04
N GLN A 93 -5.69 -11.00 0.65
CA GLN A 93 -4.43 -11.19 1.37
C GLN A 93 -4.50 -10.61 2.79
N VAL A 94 -5.14 -9.44 2.95
CA VAL A 94 -5.36 -8.84 4.27
C VAL A 94 -6.10 -9.81 5.18
N MET A 95 -7.10 -10.50 4.66
CA MET A 95 -7.92 -11.42 5.44
C MET A 95 -7.23 -12.77 5.66
N ILE A 96 -6.47 -13.27 4.68
CA ILE A 96 -5.66 -14.48 4.85
C ILE A 96 -4.65 -14.28 5.98
N GLU A 97 -3.99 -13.12 6.01
CA GLU A 97 -2.95 -12.83 7.00
C GLU A 97 -3.49 -12.27 8.33
N TYR A 98 -4.80 -12.10 8.44
CA TYR A 98 -5.46 -11.47 9.58
C TYR A 98 -4.97 -11.97 10.95
N PRO A 99 -4.81 -13.30 11.19
CA PRO A 99 -4.32 -13.78 12.50
C PRO A 99 -2.83 -13.55 12.72
N ASN A 100 -2.07 -13.17 11.70
CA ASN A 100 -0.62 -13.13 11.74
C ASN A 100 -0.04 -11.74 12.04
N TYR A 101 -0.85 -10.69 12.00
CA TYR A 101 -0.38 -9.34 12.33
C TYR A 101 -1.21 -8.73 13.46
N ASP A 102 -0.59 -7.79 14.17
CA ASP A 102 -1.29 -7.03 15.21
C ASP A 102 -2.18 -5.97 14.56
N LYS A 103 -1.60 -5.16 13.68
CA LYS A 103 -2.35 -4.13 12.95
C LYS A 103 -1.88 -4.03 11.51
N ALA A 104 -2.79 -3.60 10.64
CA ALA A 104 -2.55 -3.42 9.22
C ALA A 104 -2.42 -1.94 8.86
N ILE A 105 -1.49 -1.65 7.96
CA ILE A 105 -1.39 -0.37 7.27
C ILE A 105 -1.86 -0.61 5.84
N ILE A 106 -2.88 0.13 5.41
CA ILE A 106 -3.43 0.02 4.05
C ILE A 106 -2.96 1.26 3.28
N VAL A 107 -2.16 1.06 2.23
CA VAL A 107 -1.57 2.16 1.47
C VAL A 107 -2.31 2.31 0.15
N THR A 108 -3.24 3.23 0.11
CA THR A 108 -4.09 3.53 -1.04
C THR A 108 -4.88 4.81 -0.80
N SER A 109 -5.36 5.44 -1.87
CA SER A 109 -6.35 6.54 -1.82
C SER A 109 -7.69 6.12 -2.41
N ASP A 110 -7.84 4.85 -2.82
CA ASP A 110 -9.02 4.33 -3.50
C ASP A 110 -10.14 4.01 -2.52
N GLY A 111 -11.29 4.64 -2.74
CA GLY A 111 -12.49 4.44 -1.91
C GLY A 111 -13.11 3.06 -2.02
N ASP A 112 -12.75 2.26 -3.03
CA ASP A 112 -13.24 0.89 -3.15
C ASP A 112 -12.81 0.01 -1.97
N PHE A 113 -11.78 0.41 -1.24
CA PHE A 113 -11.32 -0.28 -0.04
C PHE A 113 -12.07 0.11 1.24
N TYR A 114 -13.11 0.93 1.15
CA TYR A 114 -13.81 1.46 2.35
C TYR A 114 -14.34 0.35 3.28
N SER A 115 -14.87 -0.72 2.73
CA SER A 115 -15.41 -1.83 3.52
C SER A 115 -14.32 -2.54 4.32
N LEU A 116 -13.17 -2.77 3.68
CA LEU A 116 -12.01 -3.36 4.34
C LEU A 116 -11.51 -2.47 5.48
N VAL A 117 -11.36 -1.19 5.21
CA VAL A 117 -10.88 -0.21 6.19
C VAL A 117 -11.82 -0.14 7.38
N LYS A 118 -13.13 -0.08 7.11
CA LYS A 118 -14.15 -0.08 8.16
C LYS A 118 -14.08 -1.33 9.03
N TYR A 119 -13.98 -2.49 8.40
CA TYR A 119 -13.88 -3.77 9.10
C TYR A 119 -12.64 -3.81 10.01
N LEU A 120 -11.49 -3.42 9.49
CA LEU A 120 -10.24 -3.38 10.28
C LEU A 120 -10.33 -2.38 11.42
N TYR A 121 -10.92 -1.22 11.18
CA TYR A 121 -11.12 -0.19 12.20
C TYR A 121 -11.99 -0.71 13.34
N ASP A 122 -13.15 -1.28 13.00
CA ASP A 122 -14.12 -1.77 13.98
C ASP A 122 -13.56 -2.92 14.83
N ASN A 123 -12.64 -3.70 14.28
CA ASN A 123 -12.00 -4.82 14.98
C ASN A 123 -10.65 -4.46 15.61
N LYS A 124 -10.31 -3.18 15.65
CA LYS A 124 -9.06 -2.66 16.22
C LYS A 124 -7.80 -3.26 15.58
N LYS A 125 -7.91 -3.61 14.29
CA LYS A 125 -6.80 -4.15 13.49
C LYS A 125 -6.23 -3.15 12.49
N LEU A 126 -6.75 -1.93 12.44
CA LEU A 126 -6.23 -0.88 11.57
C LEU A 126 -5.20 -0.02 12.31
N LYS A 127 -3.96 0.02 11.80
CA LYS A 127 -2.99 1.01 12.25
C LYS A 127 -3.38 2.37 11.70
N PHE A 128 -3.39 2.47 10.38
CA PHE A 128 -3.94 3.62 9.63
C PHE A 128 -4.00 3.29 8.14
N VAL A 129 -4.74 4.12 7.42
CA VAL A 129 -4.66 4.23 5.97
C VAL A 129 -3.58 5.25 5.65
N MET A 130 -2.68 4.94 4.74
CA MET A 130 -1.68 5.88 4.25
C MET A 130 -2.00 6.22 2.80
N SER A 131 -2.34 7.48 2.57
CA SER A 131 -2.72 7.98 1.25
C SER A 131 -1.68 8.99 0.77
N PRO A 132 -1.36 9.01 -0.54
CA PRO A 132 -0.37 9.97 -1.07
C PRO A 132 -0.75 11.43 -0.81
N TYR A 133 -2.00 11.81 -1.08
CA TYR A 133 -2.38 13.22 -1.04
C TYR A 133 -3.85 13.39 -0.60
N VAL A 134 -4.08 14.35 0.30
CA VAL A 134 -5.40 14.59 0.88
C VAL A 134 -6.47 14.95 -0.17
N LYS A 135 -6.10 15.73 -1.19
CA LYS A 135 -7.04 16.19 -2.22
C LYS A 135 -7.52 15.07 -3.15
N THR A 136 -6.67 14.06 -3.38
CA THR A 136 -7.00 12.94 -4.26
C THR A 136 -7.54 11.73 -3.50
N CYS A 137 -7.53 11.77 -2.18
CA CYS A 137 -8.04 10.70 -1.35
C CYS A 137 -9.57 10.69 -1.35
N SER A 138 -10.15 9.52 -1.56
CA SER A 138 -11.60 9.33 -1.53
C SER A 138 -12.21 9.82 -0.21
N LYS A 139 -13.32 10.54 -0.29
CA LYS A 139 -14.08 10.98 0.88
C LYS A 139 -14.61 9.78 1.67
N LEU A 140 -15.02 8.73 0.97
CA LEU A 140 -15.52 7.50 1.59
C LEU A 140 -14.42 6.81 2.40
N LEU A 141 -13.20 6.79 1.87
CA LEU A 141 -12.04 6.22 2.55
C LEU A 141 -11.70 7.02 3.82
N LYS A 142 -11.68 8.34 3.73
CA LYS A 142 -11.46 9.22 4.88
C LYS A 142 -12.49 8.98 5.98
N LYS A 143 -13.76 8.85 5.59
CA LYS A 143 -14.86 8.61 6.52
C LYS A 143 -14.72 7.26 7.21
N SER A 144 -14.26 6.23 6.50
CA SER A 144 -14.08 4.89 7.05
C SER A 144 -12.87 4.78 7.97
N ALA A 145 -11.79 5.47 7.65
CA ALA A 145 -10.55 5.46 8.46
C ALA A 145 -10.63 6.37 9.69
N LYS A 146 -11.49 7.37 9.65
CA LYS A 146 -11.67 8.37 10.72
C LYS A 146 -10.33 9.04 11.06
N GLU A 147 -9.90 8.98 12.34
CA GLU A 147 -8.63 9.55 12.81
C GLU A 147 -7.40 8.74 12.37
N LYS A 148 -7.60 7.54 11.84
CA LYS A 148 -6.51 6.65 11.44
C LYS A 148 -6.18 6.79 9.97
N ILE A 149 -5.74 7.97 9.57
CA ILE A 149 -5.31 8.26 8.20
C ILE A 149 -4.08 9.18 8.22
N VAL A 150 -3.12 8.89 7.36
CA VAL A 150 -1.87 9.65 7.22
C VAL A 150 -1.67 9.96 5.74
N PHE A 151 -1.18 11.15 5.43
CA PHE A 151 -0.90 11.59 4.06
C PHE A 151 0.60 11.70 3.82
N MET A 152 1.05 11.20 2.66
CA MET A 152 2.47 11.11 2.34
C MET A 152 3.06 12.41 1.77
N ALA A 153 2.23 13.36 1.38
CA ALA A 153 2.67 14.62 0.77
C ALA A 153 3.75 15.33 1.61
N ASN A 154 3.66 15.24 2.93
CA ASN A 154 4.60 15.88 3.85
C ASN A 154 5.90 15.07 4.08
N LEU A 155 6.03 13.91 3.44
CA LEU A 155 7.15 13.00 3.65
C LEU A 155 8.15 13.02 2.49
N ARG A 156 8.04 13.98 1.59
CA ARG A 156 8.87 14.06 0.38
C ARG A 156 10.37 13.94 0.68
N GLU A 157 10.88 14.72 1.61
CA GLU A 157 12.31 14.72 1.94
C GLU A 157 12.82 13.35 2.36
N LYS A 158 11.99 12.59 3.09
CA LYS A 158 12.35 11.27 3.61
C LYS A 158 12.23 10.17 2.57
N LEU A 159 11.29 10.30 1.63
CA LEU A 159 10.86 9.22 0.76
C LEU A 159 11.17 9.44 -0.72
N GLU A 160 11.61 10.63 -1.10
CA GLU A 160 11.90 10.96 -2.50
C GLU A 160 13.11 10.18 -3.01
N TYR A 161 12.97 9.64 -4.22
CA TYR A 161 14.09 9.04 -4.95
C TYR A 161 15.09 10.13 -5.35
N LYS A 162 16.34 9.89 -4.99
CA LYS A 162 17.43 10.86 -5.27
C LYS A 162 18.45 10.29 -6.20
#